data_29b63ca9d15c87f1611f7996589c33a2
#
_entry.id   29b63ca9d15c87f1611f7996589c33a2
#
_cell.length_a   1.000
_cell.length_b   1.000
_cell.length_c   1.000
_cell.angle_alpha   90.00
_cell.angle_beta   90.00
_cell.angle_gamma   90.00
#
_symmetry.space_group_name_H-M   'P 1'
#
loop_
_entity.id
_entity.type
_entity.pdbx_description
1 polymer ?
#
loop_
_entity_poly.entity_id
_entity_poly.type
_entity_poly.pdbx_seq_one_letter_code
_entity_poly.pdbx_strand_id
1 'polypeptide(L)'
;MKFRISLILLVAALAMSSGAKAHPNECTDSTIRGAYAFTIHGQIFTRNGPILIDGIARTTFDGEGNLTQVDAVAQNGLIGEVWRPGTGSYKINHDCTGTMTIVNTGQPDLHLAILVSRSGEQIHTVVTDTGVAVTSDAERVRLSRSDD
;
A
#
# COMPACT_ATOMS: atom_id res chain seq x y z
N MET A 1 -78.05 -6.00 1.70
CA MET A 1 -76.67 -6.55 1.64
C MET A 1 -75.79 -5.56 0.90
N LYS A 2 -74.91 -4.84 1.62
CA LYS A 2 -73.99 -3.87 1.05
C LYS A 2 -72.57 -4.42 1.14
N PHE A 3 -71.97 -4.87 0.04
CA PHE A 3 -70.59 -5.30 -0.06
C PHE A 3 -69.68 -4.06 -0.12
N ARG A 4 -68.80 -3.93 0.89
CA ARG A 4 -67.71 -2.92 0.90
C ARG A 4 -66.46 -3.60 0.37
N ILE A 5 -66.02 -3.19 -0.79
CA ILE A 5 -64.75 -3.61 -1.40
C ILE A 5 -63.68 -2.67 -0.82
N SER A 6 -62.81 -3.22 0.05
CA SER A 6 -61.62 -2.52 0.54
C SER A 6 -60.48 -2.68 -0.48
N LEU A 7 -60.10 -1.56 -1.08
CA LEU A 7 -58.98 -1.48 -2.02
C LEU A 7 -57.66 -1.31 -1.18
N ILE A 8 -56.85 -2.38 -1.10
CA ILE A 8 -55.54 -2.35 -0.51
C ILE A 8 -54.54 -1.85 -1.55
N LEU A 9 -54.04 -0.61 -1.36
CA LEU A 9 -52.92 -0.07 -2.15
C LEU A 9 -51.60 -0.68 -1.65
N LEU A 10 -51.01 -1.56 -2.46
CA LEU A 10 -49.67 -2.10 -2.21
C LEU A 10 -48.63 -1.10 -2.79
N VAL A 11 -48.00 -0.31 -1.94
CA VAL A 11 -46.88 0.58 -2.34
C VAL A 11 -45.62 -0.26 -2.39
N ALA A 12 -45.18 -0.61 -3.60
CA ALA A 12 -43.88 -1.24 -3.83
C ALA A 12 -42.79 -0.15 -3.79
N ALA A 13 -42.04 -0.09 -2.69
CA ALA A 13 -40.84 0.74 -2.59
C ALA A 13 -39.70 0.09 -3.41
N LEU A 14 -39.40 0.63 -4.60
CA LEU A 14 -38.18 0.31 -5.35
C LEU A 14 -37.00 0.96 -4.62
N ALA A 15 -36.23 0.16 -3.89
CA ALA A 15 -34.91 0.54 -3.42
C ALA A 15 -33.95 0.62 -4.61
N MET A 16 -33.73 1.83 -5.14
CA MET A 16 -32.65 2.09 -6.09
C MET A 16 -31.33 2.00 -5.34
N SER A 17 -30.70 0.82 -5.36
CA SER A 17 -29.29 0.68 -4.99
C SER A 17 -28.47 1.39 -6.04
N SER A 18 -28.01 2.62 -5.72
CA SER A 18 -27.01 3.34 -6.50
C SER A 18 -25.69 2.58 -6.38
N GLY A 19 -25.48 1.61 -7.25
CA GLY A 19 -24.17 0.99 -7.43
C GLY A 19 -23.19 2.07 -7.85
N ALA A 20 -22.28 2.47 -6.97
CA ALA A 20 -21.16 3.33 -7.32
C ALA A 20 -20.38 2.62 -8.43
N LYS A 21 -20.47 3.14 -9.67
CA LYS A 21 -19.65 2.67 -10.79
C LYS A 21 -18.22 3.09 -10.45
N ALA A 22 -17.36 2.12 -10.12
CA ALA A 22 -15.93 2.36 -10.09
C ALA A 22 -15.51 2.86 -11.47
N HIS A 23 -14.92 4.06 -11.53
CA HIS A 23 -14.35 4.59 -12.77
C HIS A 23 -13.17 3.69 -13.15
N PRO A 24 -13.11 3.12 -14.37
CA PRO A 24 -12.12 2.11 -14.76
C PRO A 24 -10.67 2.60 -14.79
N ASN A 25 -10.44 3.87 -14.41
CA ASN A 25 -9.13 4.52 -14.43
C ASN A 25 -8.68 5.09 -13.07
N GLU A 26 -9.38 4.81 -11.98
CA GLU A 26 -9.04 5.31 -10.64
C GLU A 26 -8.28 4.26 -9.84
N CYS A 27 -7.24 4.70 -9.14
CA CYS A 27 -6.52 3.84 -8.21
C CYS A 27 -7.26 3.72 -6.87
N THR A 28 -7.06 2.60 -6.20
CA THR A 28 -7.56 2.32 -4.84
C THR A 28 -6.53 1.49 -4.09
N ASP A 29 -6.73 1.25 -2.82
CA ASP A 29 -5.86 0.38 -2.02
C ASP A 29 -5.72 -1.02 -2.65
N SER A 30 -6.76 -1.54 -3.29
CA SER A 30 -6.73 -2.83 -3.98
C SER A 30 -5.90 -2.86 -5.27
N THR A 31 -5.54 -1.70 -5.83
CA THR A 31 -4.69 -1.59 -7.02
C THR A 31 -3.33 -2.25 -6.81
N ILE A 32 -2.79 -2.16 -5.61
CA ILE A 32 -1.49 -2.74 -5.26
C ILE A 32 -1.59 -4.02 -4.41
N ARG A 33 -2.75 -4.65 -4.36
CA ARG A 33 -2.89 -5.93 -3.65
C ARG A 33 -1.89 -6.96 -4.18
N GLY A 34 -1.08 -7.55 -3.28
CA GLY A 34 -0.10 -8.58 -3.63
C GLY A 34 1.30 -8.30 -3.09
N ALA A 35 2.28 -9.08 -3.57
CA ALA A 35 3.67 -8.97 -3.15
C ALA A 35 4.50 -8.14 -4.14
N TYR A 36 5.44 -7.35 -3.60
CA TYR A 36 6.34 -6.49 -4.36
C TYR A 36 7.77 -6.64 -3.85
N ALA A 37 8.72 -6.58 -4.77
CA ALA A 37 10.14 -6.50 -4.47
C ALA A 37 10.58 -5.03 -4.59
N PHE A 38 11.06 -4.47 -3.49
CA PHE A 38 11.57 -3.11 -3.39
C PHE A 38 13.08 -3.08 -3.47
N THR A 39 13.61 -2.09 -4.18
CA THR A 39 15.01 -1.67 -4.13
C THR A 39 15.06 -0.30 -3.44
N ILE A 40 15.91 -0.15 -2.43
CA ILE A 40 15.93 1.00 -1.51
C ILE A 40 17.31 1.67 -1.62
N HIS A 41 17.33 2.99 -1.84
CA HIS A 41 18.57 3.77 -1.94
C HIS A 41 18.42 5.13 -1.27
N GLY A 42 19.50 5.63 -0.69
CA GLY A 42 19.52 6.99 -0.17
C GLY A 42 20.48 7.23 0.96
N GLN A 43 20.12 8.18 1.81
CA GLN A 43 20.94 8.52 2.97
C GLN A 43 20.11 9.13 4.10
N ILE A 44 20.60 8.96 5.31
CA ILE A 44 20.06 9.59 6.51
C ILE A 44 21.06 10.64 6.97
N PHE A 45 20.62 11.88 7.14
CA PHE A 45 21.46 12.98 7.64
C PHE A 45 21.50 12.96 9.16
N THR A 46 22.68 12.81 9.72
CA THR A 46 22.92 12.84 11.17
C THR A 46 23.87 13.98 11.54
N ARG A 47 23.97 14.28 12.83
CA ARG A 47 24.96 15.26 13.34
C ARG A 47 26.41 14.87 13.03
N ASN A 48 26.69 13.60 12.82
CA ASN A 48 28.01 13.04 12.54
C ASN A 48 28.27 12.84 11.04
N GLY A 49 27.37 13.33 10.18
CA GLY A 49 27.43 13.18 8.73
C GLY A 49 26.36 12.23 8.19
N PRO A 50 26.30 12.06 6.86
CA PRO A 50 25.33 11.20 6.22
C PRO A 50 25.67 9.72 6.43
N ILE A 51 24.62 8.90 6.59
CA ILE A 51 24.68 7.44 6.58
C ILE A 51 24.08 6.99 5.26
N LEU A 52 24.85 6.31 4.43
CA LEU A 52 24.37 5.72 3.17
C LEU A 52 23.46 4.54 3.48
N ILE A 53 22.35 4.46 2.75
CA ILE A 53 21.33 3.40 2.86
C ILE A 53 21.22 2.70 1.53
N ASP A 54 21.40 1.39 1.54
CA ASP A 54 21.12 0.50 0.42
C ASP A 54 20.37 -0.73 0.95
N GLY A 55 19.36 -1.18 0.23
CA GLY A 55 18.60 -2.32 0.72
C GLY A 55 17.59 -2.86 -0.27
N ILE A 56 17.02 -3.96 0.13
CA ILE A 56 15.90 -4.61 -0.55
C ILE A 56 14.82 -4.96 0.47
N ALA A 57 13.57 -4.99 0.01
CA ALA A 57 12.47 -5.47 0.81
C ALA A 57 11.47 -6.26 -0.03
N ARG A 58 10.81 -7.20 0.60
CA ARG A 58 9.58 -7.80 0.08
C ARG A 58 8.40 -7.33 0.92
N THR A 59 7.50 -6.56 0.30
CA THR A 59 6.30 -6.05 0.95
C THR A 59 5.06 -6.73 0.36
N THR A 60 4.15 -7.16 1.21
CA THR A 60 2.84 -7.71 0.80
C THR A 60 1.73 -6.78 1.26
N PHE A 61 0.94 -6.29 0.31
CA PHE A 61 -0.22 -5.45 0.53
C PHE A 61 -1.49 -6.29 0.50
N ASP A 62 -2.39 -6.12 1.50
CA ASP A 62 -3.65 -6.88 1.58
C ASP A 62 -4.77 -6.36 0.66
N GLY A 63 -4.60 -5.16 0.09
CA GLY A 63 -5.62 -4.47 -0.71
C GLY A 63 -6.65 -3.71 0.11
N GLU A 64 -6.51 -3.65 1.42
CA GLU A 64 -7.45 -3.06 2.38
C GLU A 64 -6.77 -2.00 3.28
N GLY A 65 -5.51 -1.65 2.99
CA GLY A 65 -4.76 -0.61 3.67
C GLY A 65 -3.72 -1.12 4.68
N ASN A 66 -3.47 -2.44 4.76
CA ASN A 66 -2.42 -2.99 5.63
C ASN A 66 -1.33 -3.67 4.81
N LEU A 67 -0.13 -3.68 5.35
CA LEU A 67 1.02 -4.35 4.75
C LEU A 67 1.82 -5.14 5.78
N THR A 68 2.53 -6.15 5.27
CA THR A 68 3.62 -6.84 5.95
C THR A 68 4.85 -6.78 5.09
N GLN A 69 6.02 -6.76 5.71
CA GLN A 69 7.27 -6.64 4.98
C GLN A 69 8.37 -7.47 5.66
N VAL A 70 9.36 -7.86 4.88
CA VAL A 70 10.68 -8.26 5.35
C VAL A 70 11.72 -7.47 4.57
N ASP A 71 12.76 -7.00 5.23
CA ASP A 71 13.82 -6.21 4.61
C ASP A 71 15.23 -6.67 4.97
N ALA A 72 16.19 -6.26 4.15
CA ALA A 72 17.61 -6.33 4.42
C ALA A 72 18.24 -5.01 4.01
N VAL A 73 18.72 -4.24 4.98
CA VAL A 73 19.21 -2.87 4.77
C VAL A 73 20.65 -2.76 5.27
N ALA A 74 21.52 -2.26 4.41
CA ALA A 74 22.91 -1.90 4.74
C ALA A 74 23.00 -0.41 5.08
N GLN A 75 23.81 -0.08 6.08
CA GLN A 75 24.17 1.28 6.48
C GLN A 75 25.68 1.45 6.36
N ASN A 76 26.15 2.38 5.50
CA ASN A 76 27.57 2.55 5.18
C ASN A 76 28.27 1.22 4.80
N GLY A 77 27.58 0.35 4.06
CA GLY A 77 28.08 -0.96 3.65
C GLY A 77 28.05 -2.05 4.75
N LEU A 78 27.55 -1.75 5.94
CA LEU A 78 27.34 -2.74 7.00
C LEU A 78 25.89 -3.21 7.00
N ILE A 79 25.67 -4.50 6.76
CA ILE A 79 24.35 -5.09 6.84
C ILE A 79 24.02 -5.47 8.28
N GLY A 80 22.82 -5.13 8.71
CA GLY A 80 22.30 -5.51 10.02
C GLY A 80 21.58 -6.86 9.99
N GLU A 81 20.42 -6.94 10.61
CA GLU A 81 19.56 -8.11 10.54
C GLU A 81 19.05 -8.30 9.10
N VAL A 82 19.15 -9.52 8.59
CA VAL A 82 18.65 -9.91 7.27
C VAL A 82 17.24 -10.45 7.41
N TRP A 83 16.33 -9.97 6.57
CA TRP A 83 14.89 -10.31 6.57
C TRP A 83 14.18 -9.89 7.86
N ARG A 84 14.54 -8.69 8.34
CA ARG A 84 13.90 -8.07 9.48
C ARG A 84 12.41 -7.86 9.21
N PRO A 85 11.50 -8.36 10.08
CA PRO A 85 10.07 -8.23 9.88
C PRO A 85 9.59 -6.81 10.20
N GLY A 86 8.62 -6.36 9.43
CA GLY A 86 7.89 -5.11 9.63
C GLY A 86 6.43 -5.26 9.25
N THR A 87 5.63 -4.33 9.74
CA THR A 87 4.22 -4.17 9.39
C THR A 87 3.95 -2.72 9.04
N GLY A 88 2.74 -2.42 8.61
CA GLY A 88 2.37 -1.04 8.37
C GLY A 88 1.00 -0.87 7.76
N SER A 89 0.74 0.36 7.37
CA SER A 89 -0.50 0.76 6.72
C SER A 89 -0.22 1.60 5.47
N TYR A 90 -1.18 1.67 4.58
CA TYR A 90 -1.09 2.51 3.39
C TYR A 90 -2.47 3.00 2.96
N LYS A 91 -2.46 4.05 2.15
CA LYS A 91 -3.66 4.60 1.52
C LYS A 91 -3.33 5.06 0.11
N ILE A 92 -4.08 4.60 -0.88
CA ILE A 92 -3.97 5.02 -2.28
C ILE A 92 -5.16 5.89 -2.64
N ASN A 93 -4.87 7.08 -3.18
CA ASN A 93 -5.84 8.02 -3.70
C ASN A 93 -6.25 7.63 -5.14
N HIS A 94 -7.36 8.19 -5.61
CA HIS A 94 -7.89 7.94 -6.96
C HIS A 94 -6.93 8.37 -8.08
N ASP A 95 -6.04 9.32 -7.82
CA ASP A 95 -5.01 9.79 -8.74
C ASP A 95 -3.73 8.95 -8.74
N CYS A 96 -3.72 7.83 -8.00
CA CYS A 96 -2.60 6.91 -7.82
C CYS A 96 -1.45 7.43 -6.95
N THR A 97 -1.59 8.59 -6.32
CA THR A 97 -0.74 9.01 -5.21
C THR A 97 -1.21 8.40 -3.89
N GLY A 98 -0.41 8.47 -2.85
CA GLY A 98 -0.83 7.98 -1.54
C GLY A 98 0.21 8.17 -0.47
N THR A 99 -0.04 7.50 0.65
CA THR A 99 0.85 7.47 1.81
C THR A 99 1.06 6.04 2.30
N MET A 100 2.21 5.80 2.92
CA MET A 100 2.53 4.52 3.54
C MET A 100 3.28 4.77 4.84
N THR A 101 3.00 3.96 5.84
CA THR A 101 3.74 3.96 7.12
C THR A 101 4.28 2.56 7.35
N ILE A 102 5.56 2.45 7.66
CA ILE A 102 6.23 1.19 8.00
C ILE A 102 6.64 1.23 9.46
N VAL A 103 6.30 0.18 10.19
CA VAL A 103 6.59 -0.02 11.60
C VAL A 103 7.52 -1.21 11.75
N ASN A 104 8.74 -0.97 12.22
CA ASN A 104 9.71 -2.01 12.55
C ASN A 104 9.97 -1.99 14.07
N THR A 105 9.99 -3.15 14.70
CA THR A 105 10.20 -3.24 16.15
C THR A 105 11.51 -2.56 16.57
N GLY A 106 11.43 -1.64 17.52
CA GLY A 106 12.60 -0.94 18.05
C GLY A 106 13.16 0.19 17.18
N GLN A 107 12.46 0.55 16.11
CA GLN A 107 12.79 1.68 15.23
C GLN A 107 11.65 2.70 15.26
N PRO A 108 11.92 3.99 14.98
CA PRO A 108 10.85 4.95 14.69
C PRO A 108 10.03 4.50 13.47
N ASP A 109 8.75 4.86 13.46
CA ASP A 109 7.90 4.65 12.29
C ASP A 109 8.44 5.44 11.10
N LEU A 110 8.39 4.85 9.92
CA LEU A 110 8.84 5.45 8.67
C LEU A 110 7.63 5.86 7.84
N HIS A 111 7.55 7.16 7.50
CA HIS A 111 6.46 7.71 6.71
C HIS A 111 6.91 7.96 5.27
N LEU A 112 6.10 7.55 4.30
CA LEU A 112 6.45 7.65 2.88
C LEU A 112 5.28 8.24 2.08
N ALA A 113 5.63 9.05 1.09
CA ALA A 113 4.77 9.30 -0.04
C ALA A 113 4.92 8.16 -1.05
N ILE A 114 3.83 7.77 -1.68
CA ILE A 114 3.79 6.64 -2.62
C ILE A 114 3.12 7.08 -3.93
N LEU A 115 3.68 6.65 -5.04
CA LEU A 115 3.12 6.78 -6.38
C LEU A 115 3.02 5.40 -7.02
N VAL A 116 1.86 5.07 -7.53
CA VAL A 116 1.55 3.74 -8.07
C VAL A 116 1.26 3.84 -9.57
N SER A 117 1.78 2.92 -10.38
CA SER A 117 1.32 2.78 -11.76
C SER A 117 -0.15 2.34 -11.78
N ARG A 118 -0.94 2.82 -12.76
CA ARG A 118 -2.38 2.45 -12.88
C ARG A 118 -2.61 0.95 -13.01
N SER A 119 -1.65 0.23 -13.56
CA SER A 119 -1.70 -1.23 -13.65
C SER A 119 -1.42 -1.92 -12.31
N GLY A 120 -0.92 -1.19 -11.31
CA GLY A 120 -0.46 -1.73 -10.04
C GLY A 120 0.81 -2.59 -10.15
N GLU A 121 1.54 -2.52 -11.26
CA GLU A 121 2.76 -3.31 -11.45
C GLU A 121 4.01 -2.65 -10.84
N GLN A 122 4.00 -1.32 -10.71
CA GLN A 122 5.13 -0.54 -10.23
C GLN A 122 4.72 0.41 -9.12
N ILE A 123 5.61 0.59 -8.15
CA ILE A 123 5.46 1.50 -7.02
C ILE A 123 6.75 2.30 -6.87
N HIS A 124 6.63 3.62 -6.68
CA HIS A 124 7.72 4.52 -6.35
C HIS A 124 7.42 5.16 -5.00
N THR A 125 8.43 5.29 -4.16
CA THR A 125 8.25 5.93 -2.84
C THR A 125 9.38 6.90 -2.52
N VAL A 126 9.08 7.84 -1.65
CA VAL A 126 10.07 8.69 -1.00
C VAL A 126 9.71 8.83 0.48
N VAL A 127 10.70 8.71 1.35
CA VAL A 127 10.53 8.97 2.78
C VAL A 127 10.27 10.46 3.01
N THR A 128 9.27 10.77 3.84
CA THR A 128 8.87 12.15 4.14
C THR A 128 9.37 12.64 5.49
N ASP A 129 10.00 11.78 6.29
CA ASP A 129 10.56 12.13 7.58
C ASP A 129 11.77 13.06 7.44
N THR A 130 11.85 14.07 8.30
CA THR A 130 12.94 15.05 8.27
C THR A 130 14.31 14.39 8.49
N GLY A 131 15.28 14.74 7.66
CA GLY A 131 16.63 14.21 7.75
C GLY A 131 16.80 12.85 7.04
N VAL A 132 15.79 12.35 6.35
CA VAL A 132 15.84 11.09 5.60
C VAL A 132 15.64 11.39 4.11
N ALA A 133 16.66 11.15 3.29
CA ALA A 133 16.61 11.26 1.83
C ALA A 133 16.73 9.86 1.24
N VAL A 134 15.68 9.06 1.38
CA VAL A 134 15.61 7.67 0.91
C VAL A 134 14.42 7.52 -0.05
N THR A 135 14.68 6.90 -1.18
CA THR A 135 13.68 6.51 -2.17
C THR A 135 13.66 5.00 -2.35
N SER A 136 12.58 4.47 -2.85
CA SER A 136 12.54 3.08 -3.29
C SER A 136 11.62 2.88 -4.49
N ASP A 137 11.99 1.91 -5.31
CA ASP A 137 11.24 1.45 -6.46
C ASP A 137 10.88 0.00 -6.28
N ALA A 138 9.67 -0.38 -6.69
CA ALA A 138 9.22 -1.74 -6.57
C ALA A 138 8.48 -2.24 -7.79
N GLU A 139 8.61 -3.54 -8.03
CA GLU A 139 7.87 -4.29 -9.03
C GLU A 139 7.06 -5.40 -8.37
N ARG A 140 5.90 -5.69 -8.95
CA ARG A 140 5.04 -6.77 -8.50
C ARG A 140 5.73 -8.13 -8.69
N VAL A 141 5.82 -8.91 -7.63
CA VAL A 141 6.35 -10.28 -7.69
C VAL A 141 5.22 -11.24 -8.05
N ARG A 142 5.32 -11.86 -9.23
CA ARG A 142 4.45 -12.97 -9.61
C ARG A 142 5.07 -14.26 -9.09
N LEU A 143 4.50 -14.81 -8.03
CA LEU A 143 4.85 -16.17 -7.63
C LEU A 143 4.27 -17.11 -8.69
N SER A 144 5.14 -17.79 -9.46
CA SER A 144 4.68 -18.88 -10.31
C SER A 144 4.04 -19.92 -9.40
N ARG A 145 2.77 -20.26 -9.67
CA ARG A 145 2.17 -21.43 -9.04
C ARG A 145 2.98 -22.62 -9.54
N SER A 146 3.74 -23.27 -8.66
CA SER A 146 4.28 -24.60 -8.96
C SER A 146 3.06 -25.51 -9.07
N ASP A 147 2.78 -25.97 -10.28
CA ASP A 147 1.82 -27.04 -10.50
C ASP A 147 2.46 -28.32 -9.93
N ASP A 148 2.07 -28.69 -8.70
CA ASP A 148 2.24 -30.01 -8.11
C ASP A 148 1.02 -30.87 -8.44
#